data_233d47bd1b5f146432ac19523c4eaf12
#
_entry.id   233d47bd1b5f146432ac19523c4eaf12
#
_cell.length_a   1.000
_cell.length_b   1.000
_cell.length_c   1.000
_cell.angle_alpha   90.00
_cell.angle_beta   90.00
_cell.angle_gamma   90.00
#
_symmetry.space_group_name_H-M   'P 1'
#
loop_
_entity.id
_entity.type
_entity.pdbx_description
1 polymer ?
#
loop_
_entity_poly.entity_id
_entity_poly.type
_entity_poly.pdbx_seq_one_letter_code
_entity_poly.pdbx_strand_id
1 'polypeptide(L)'
;MPATRTWLKNPLAIFTANALDARGGLVLQDGVIVEVLAAGQQPSAPCNEVFDAREHVILPGLINTHHHFYQTLTRAWAPVVNQPLFPWLKTLYPVWARLTPEKLALATKVALAELLLSGCTTAADHHYLFPDGLENAIDVQVDTVRELGMRAMLTRGSMSLGEKDGGLPPQQTVQEGQVILDDSQRLIHEYHERGDGAQIQIALAPCSPFSVTPEIMSASAELANKLDVRLHTHLAETLDEEDFCLQRFGLRTVDYLDSVGWLGPRTWLAHGIHFNPDEIARLGQAGTGICHCPSSNMRLASGICPSIDLTDAGALFGLGVDGSASNDASNMILEARQALYIQRLRYGAEKITPERVLGWATKGSASLLGRTDIGELAVGKQADLALFKLDELRFSGSHDPISALLLCGADRADRVMIGGKWRVVDGQVEGLDLKGLIADHSQAARQLIAGT
;
A
#
# COMPACT_ATOMS: atom_id res chain seq x y z
N MET A 1 -16.36 -29.68 -6.13
CA MET A 1 -16.12 -29.58 -7.60
C MET A 1 -14.71 -30.06 -7.85
N PRO A 2 -14.38 -30.72 -8.98
CA PRO A 2 -12.98 -31.02 -9.27
C PRO A 2 -12.18 -29.72 -9.33
N ALA A 3 -10.94 -29.76 -8.84
CA ALA A 3 -10.03 -28.62 -8.85
C ALA A 3 -9.85 -28.08 -10.28
N THR A 4 -10.11 -26.80 -10.49
CA THR A 4 -9.90 -26.17 -11.80
C THR A 4 -8.42 -25.88 -11.99
N ARG A 5 -7.83 -26.47 -13.02
CA ARG A 5 -6.44 -26.27 -13.41
C ARG A 5 -6.40 -25.37 -14.63
N THR A 6 -5.79 -24.19 -14.50
CA THR A 6 -5.74 -23.16 -15.55
C THR A 6 -4.30 -22.93 -15.99
N TRP A 7 -4.04 -22.92 -17.31
CA TRP A 7 -2.74 -22.55 -17.87
C TRP A 7 -2.78 -21.15 -18.49
N LEU A 8 -2.00 -20.23 -17.92
CA LEU A 8 -1.70 -18.94 -18.54
C LEU A 8 -0.53 -19.16 -19.50
N LYS A 9 -0.83 -19.30 -20.80
CA LYS A 9 0.09 -19.82 -21.82
C LYS A 9 0.77 -18.70 -22.59
N ASN A 10 2.06 -18.86 -22.88
CA ASN A 10 2.82 -18.04 -23.82
C ASN A 10 2.71 -16.52 -23.58
N PRO A 11 3.04 -15.98 -22.39
CA PRO A 11 2.96 -14.54 -22.19
C PRO A 11 3.88 -13.77 -23.15
N LEU A 12 3.48 -12.56 -23.55
CA LEU A 12 4.33 -11.62 -24.30
C LEU A 12 5.66 -11.40 -23.56
N ALA A 13 5.56 -11.15 -22.26
CA ALA A 13 6.67 -11.15 -21.31
C ALA A 13 6.13 -11.49 -19.91
N ILE A 14 7.02 -11.90 -19.02
CA ILE A 14 6.67 -12.21 -17.65
C ILE A 14 7.78 -11.79 -16.71
N PHE A 15 7.43 -11.01 -15.69
CA PHE A 15 8.31 -10.63 -14.60
C PHE A 15 7.96 -11.46 -13.38
N THR A 16 8.86 -12.32 -12.93
CA THR A 16 8.60 -13.26 -11.83
C THR A 16 8.98 -12.70 -10.45
N ALA A 17 9.66 -11.55 -10.38
CA ALA A 17 10.31 -11.00 -9.19
C ALA A 17 11.39 -11.94 -8.58
N ASN A 18 11.87 -12.89 -9.37
CA ASN A 18 12.97 -13.80 -9.07
C ASN A 18 13.67 -14.18 -10.38
N ALA A 19 14.60 -15.14 -10.35
CA ALA A 19 15.39 -15.54 -11.53
C ALA A 19 14.78 -16.70 -12.34
N LEU A 20 13.51 -17.07 -12.15
CA LEU A 20 12.88 -18.19 -12.84
C LEU A 20 12.56 -17.84 -14.30
N ASP A 21 12.83 -18.75 -15.21
CA ASP A 21 12.31 -18.69 -16.58
C ASP A 21 10.84 -19.18 -16.59
N ALA A 22 9.92 -18.25 -16.89
CA ALA A 22 8.50 -18.49 -16.93
C ALA A 22 7.89 -18.20 -18.32
N ARG A 23 8.71 -18.15 -19.38
CA ARG A 23 8.24 -17.79 -20.75
C ARG A 23 7.25 -18.80 -21.36
N GLY A 24 7.15 -20.03 -20.84
CA GLY A 24 6.08 -20.97 -21.19
C GLY A 24 4.77 -20.69 -20.48
N GLY A 25 4.79 -19.84 -19.45
CA GLY A 25 3.64 -19.43 -18.65
C GLY A 25 3.54 -20.08 -17.28
N LEU A 26 2.36 -19.98 -16.69
CA LEU A 26 2.06 -20.46 -15.34
C LEU A 26 0.90 -21.45 -15.36
N VAL A 27 0.96 -22.48 -14.54
CA VAL A 27 -0.18 -23.34 -14.25
C VAL A 27 -0.68 -23.05 -12.84
N LEU A 28 -1.96 -22.75 -12.75
CA LEU A 28 -2.65 -22.38 -11.51
C LEU A 28 -3.63 -23.51 -11.13
N GLN A 29 -3.74 -23.79 -9.84
CA GLN A 29 -4.74 -24.73 -9.32
C GLN A 29 -5.10 -24.33 -7.89
N ASP A 30 -6.40 -24.31 -7.58
CA ASP A 30 -6.93 -23.99 -6.23
C ASP A 30 -6.39 -22.68 -5.65
N GLY A 31 -6.20 -21.68 -6.50
CA GLY A 31 -5.71 -20.35 -6.07
C GLY A 31 -4.20 -20.22 -5.92
N VAL A 32 -3.44 -21.28 -6.26
CA VAL A 32 -1.98 -21.34 -6.07
C VAL A 32 -1.30 -21.61 -7.41
N ILE A 33 -0.07 -21.10 -7.60
CA ILE A 33 0.80 -21.44 -8.73
C ILE A 33 1.39 -22.83 -8.47
N VAL A 34 1.05 -23.79 -9.33
CA VAL A 34 1.52 -25.18 -9.20
C VAL A 34 2.64 -25.52 -10.16
N GLU A 35 2.78 -24.80 -11.29
CA GLU A 35 3.92 -24.95 -12.20
C GLU A 35 4.35 -23.57 -12.76
N VAL A 36 5.65 -23.40 -12.94
CA VAL A 36 6.28 -22.31 -13.68
C VAL A 36 6.99 -22.96 -14.87
N LEU A 37 6.59 -22.59 -16.08
CA LEU A 37 7.01 -23.29 -17.31
C LEU A 37 8.04 -22.43 -18.07
N ALA A 38 9.20 -22.99 -18.35
CA ALA A 38 10.15 -22.40 -19.27
C ALA A 38 9.65 -22.42 -20.72
N ALA A 39 10.29 -21.64 -21.59
CA ALA A 39 9.93 -21.60 -23.01
C ALA A 39 9.85 -23.00 -23.64
N GLY A 40 8.72 -23.31 -24.29
CA GLY A 40 8.50 -24.59 -24.96
C GLY A 40 8.07 -25.75 -24.07
N GLN A 41 8.06 -25.59 -22.73
CA GLN A 41 7.53 -26.60 -21.82
C GLN A 41 6.00 -26.67 -21.88
N GLN A 42 5.46 -27.84 -21.57
CA GLN A 42 4.02 -28.10 -21.46
C GLN A 42 3.67 -28.43 -20.00
N PRO A 43 2.44 -28.19 -19.56
CA PRO A 43 1.96 -28.61 -18.25
C PRO A 43 2.16 -30.13 -18.04
N SER A 44 2.48 -30.52 -16.82
CA SER A 44 2.68 -31.93 -16.42
C SER A 44 1.42 -32.77 -16.46
N ALA A 45 0.24 -32.12 -16.43
CA ALA A 45 -1.07 -32.74 -16.55
C ALA A 45 -2.02 -31.84 -17.35
N PRO A 46 -3.11 -32.36 -17.91
CA PRO A 46 -4.10 -31.58 -18.65
C PRO A 46 -4.67 -30.42 -17.82
N CYS A 47 -4.89 -29.28 -18.48
CA CYS A 47 -5.53 -28.10 -17.86
C CYS A 47 -7.00 -28.07 -18.36
N ASN A 48 -7.91 -27.69 -17.43
CA ASN A 48 -9.32 -27.49 -17.73
C ASN A 48 -9.54 -26.24 -18.55
N GLU A 49 -8.71 -25.21 -18.27
CA GLU A 49 -8.77 -23.92 -18.93
C GLU A 49 -7.38 -23.52 -19.46
N VAL A 50 -7.36 -22.85 -20.59
CA VAL A 50 -6.13 -22.27 -21.17
C VAL A 50 -6.41 -20.83 -21.54
N PHE A 51 -5.67 -19.91 -20.94
CA PHE A 51 -5.68 -18.51 -21.28
C PHE A 51 -4.44 -18.18 -22.12
N ASP A 52 -4.63 -17.72 -23.35
CA ASP A 52 -3.54 -17.31 -24.23
C ASP A 52 -3.07 -15.90 -23.87
N ALA A 53 -1.91 -15.81 -23.29
CA ALA A 53 -1.35 -14.54 -22.79
C ALA A 53 -0.38 -13.84 -23.78
N ARG A 54 -0.41 -14.19 -25.07
CA ARG A 54 0.52 -13.63 -26.09
C ARG A 54 0.50 -12.12 -26.20
N GLU A 55 -0.59 -11.47 -25.81
CA GLU A 55 -0.74 -10.01 -25.83
C GLU A 55 -0.47 -9.37 -24.47
N HIS A 56 -0.12 -10.17 -23.44
CA HIS A 56 -0.03 -9.70 -22.07
C HIS A 56 1.38 -9.80 -21.51
N VAL A 57 1.78 -8.74 -20.83
CA VAL A 57 2.87 -8.77 -19.85
C VAL A 57 2.28 -9.19 -18.51
N ILE A 58 2.84 -10.25 -17.90
CA ILE A 58 2.39 -10.78 -16.61
C ILE A 58 3.36 -10.34 -15.52
N LEU A 59 2.81 -9.77 -14.43
CA LEU A 59 3.52 -9.45 -13.20
C LEU A 59 2.89 -10.21 -12.02
N PRO A 60 3.62 -10.42 -10.90
CA PRO A 60 2.96 -10.62 -9.62
C PRO A 60 2.00 -9.46 -9.37
N GLY A 61 0.88 -9.69 -8.72
CA GLY A 61 0.01 -8.61 -8.29
C GLY A 61 0.79 -7.54 -7.55
N LEU A 62 0.59 -6.29 -7.92
CA LEU A 62 1.23 -5.16 -7.25
C LEU A 62 0.71 -5.05 -5.82
N ILE A 63 1.55 -4.56 -4.91
CA ILE A 63 1.24 -4.48 -3.48
C ILE A 63 1.45 -3.06 -3.00
N ASN A 64 0.37 -2.43 -2.54
CA ASN A 64 0.39 -1.10 -1.94
C ASN A 64 0.57 -1.21 -0.43
N THR A 65 1.64 -0.64 0.13
CA THR A 65 1.96 -0.77 1.56
C THR A 65 1.61 0.45 2.41
N HIS A 66 1.02 1.49 1.80
CA HIS A 66 0.55 2.68 2.52
C HIS A 66 -0.53 3.41 1.73
N HIS A 67 -1.64 3.69 2.39
CA HIS A 67 -2.76 4.47 1.88
C HIS A 67 -3.58 5.08 3.02
N HIS A 68 -4.46 6.03 2.70
CA HIS A 68 -5.55 6.54 3.53
C HIS A 68 -6.81 6.56 2.69
N PHE A 69 -7.57 5.46 2.69
CA PHE A 69 -8.70 5.26 1.77
C PHE A 69 -9.73 6.37 1.83
N TYR A 70 -10.01 6.92 3.02
CA TYR A 70 -10.96 8.01 3.21
C TYR A 70 -10.58 9.30 2.47
N GLN A 71 -9.30 9.49 2.14
CA GLN A 71 -8.81 10.70 1.47
C GLN A 71 -9.26 10.81 0.01
N THR A 72 -9.79 9.74 -0.59
CA THR A 72 -10.42 9.82 -1.94
C THR A 72 -11.53 10.87 -2.00
N LEU A 73 -12.18 11.18 -0.88
CA LEU A 73 -13.22 12.21 -0.77
C LEU A 73 -12.71 13.66 -0.85
N THR A 74 -11.40 13.89 -0.80
CA THR A 74 -10.80 15.23 -0.74
C THR A 74 -9.71 15.46 -1.80
N ARG A 75 -9.76 14.72 -2.91
CA ARG A 75 -8.83 14.87 -4.05
C ARG A 75 -8.88 16.27 -4.63
N ALA A 76 -7.72 16.80 -5.00
CA ALA A 76 -7.56 18.08 -5.69
C ALA A 76 -8.40 19.22 -5.09
N TRP A 77 -8.61 19.21 -3.78
CA TRP A 77 -9.39 20.26 -3.11
C TRP A 77 -8.58 21.55 -3.04
N ALA A 78 -9.09 22.61 -3.68
CA ALA A 78 -8.37 23.86 -3.93
C ALA A 78 -7.66 24.47 -2.69
N PRO A 79 -8.24 24.48 -1.47
CA PRO A 79 -7.58 25.04 -0.29
C PRO A 79 -6.25 24.38 0.10
N VAL A 80 -6.03 23.12 -0.31
CA VAL A 80 -4.85 22.34 0.10
C VAL A 80 -3.90 21.98 -1.04
N VAL A 81 -4.23 22.31 -2.29
CA VAL A 81 -3.44 21.92 -3.46
C VAL A 81 -1.98 22.38 -3.38
N ASN A 82 -1.71 23.54 -2.81
CA ASN A 82 -0.38 24.16 -2.73
C ASN A 82 0.13 24.29 -1.30
N GLN A 83 -0.33 23.45 -0.37
CA GLN A 83 0.08 23.50 1.03
C GLN A 83 1.16 22.45 1.33
N PRO A 84 2.21 22.78 2.12
CA PRO A 84 3.09 21.79 2.70
C PRO A 84 2.38 21.03 3.84
N LEU A 85 2.96 19.92 4.31
CA LEU A 85 2.32 18.92 5.18
C LEU A 85 1.54 19.51 6.38
N PHE A 86 2.15 20.28 7.26
CA PHE A 86 1.50 20.73 8.49
C PHE A 86 0.30 21.68 8.24
N PRO A 87 0.39 22.73 7.40
CA PRO A 87 -0.78 23.50 6.98
C PRO A 87 -1.84 22.68 6.26
N TRP A 88 -1.43 21.72 5.44
CA TRP A 88 -2.30 20.78 4.73
C TRP A 88 -3.12 19.94 5.72
N LEU A 89 -2.48 19.32 6.73
CA LEU A 89 -3.14 18.56 7.80
C LEU A 89 -4.11 19.42 8.60
N LYS A 90 -3.68 20.60 9.06
CA LYS A 90 -4.53 21.53 9.84
C LYS A 90 -5.80 21.93 9.08
N THR A 91 -5.73 22.04 7.75
CA THR A 91 -6.89 22.36 6.91
C THR A 91 -7.81 21.16 6.73
N LEU A 92 -7.27 19.95 6.60
CA LEU A 92 -8.04 18.75 6.27
C LEU A 92 -8.61 18.03 7.49
N TYR A 93 -7.93 18.01 8.64
CA TYR A 93 -8.42 17.33 9.83
C TYR A 93 -9.86 17.71 10.24
N PRO A 94 -10.26 19.01 10.24
CA PRO A 94 -11.64 19.40 10.53
C PRO A 94 -12.67 18.90 9.49
N VAL A 95 -12.24 18.69 8.24
CA VAL A 95 -13.09 18.10 7.18
C VAL A 95 -13.24 16.60 7.41
N TRP A 96 -12.12 15.90 7.63
CA TRP A 96 -12.12 14.45 7.85
C TRP A 96 -12.80 14.03 9.17
N ALA A 97 -12.84 14.92 10.17
CA ALA A 97 -13.61 14.69 11.40
C ALA A 97 -15.14 14.60 11.19
N ARG A 98 -15.63 14.82 9.96
CA ARG A 98 -17.04 14.68 9.56
C ARG A 98 -17.31 13.38 8.80
N LEU A 99 -16.35 12.46 8.78
CA LEU A 99 -16.52 11.15 8.16
C LEU A 99 -17.64 10.38 8.87
N THR A 100 -18.43 9.66 8.08
CA THR A 100 -19.43 8.71 8.54
C THR A 100 -19.12 7.30 8.01
N PRO A 101 -19.71 6.24 8.56
CA PRO A 101 -19.52 4.88 8.05
C PRO A 101 -19.84 4.75 6.55
N GLU A 102 -20.91 5.40 6.06
CA GLU A 102 -21.31 5.35 4.65
C GLU A 102 -20.28 6.06 3.74
N LYS A 103 -19.79 7.23 4.17
CA LYS A 103 -18.76 7.98 3.45
C LYS A 103 -17.44 7.19 3.41
N LEU A 104 -17.08 6.54 4.53
CA LEU A 104 -15.88 5.70 4.60
C LEU A 104 -16.00 4.46 3.70
N ALA A 105 -17.16 3.78 3.68
CA ALA A 105 -17.40 2.63 2.81
C ALA A 105 -17.25 3.02 1.33
N LEU A 106 -17.85 4.14 0.89
CA LEU A 106 -17.71 4.65 -0.48
C LEU A 106 -16.26 4.99 -0.82
N ALA A 107 -15.57 5.67 0.09
CA ALA A 107 -14.16 6.05 -0.10
C ALA A 107 -13.25 4.82 -0.21
N THR A 108 -13.44 3.83 0.65
CA THR A 108 -12.71 2.56 0.64
C THR A 108 -12.97 1.82 -0.68
N LYS A 109 -14.22 1.76 -1.12
CA LYS A 109 -14.60 1.09 -2.38
C LYS A 109 -13.94 1.75 -3.60
N VAL A 110 -13.89 3.08 -3.64
CA VAL A 110 -13.21 3.83 -4.73
C VAL A 110 -11.71 3.58 -4.70
N ALA A 111 -11.05 3.67 -3.54
CA ALA A 111 -9.61 3.42 -3.41
C ALA A 111 -9.24 2.01 -3.88
N LEU A 112 -9.96 0.99 -3.41
CA LEU A 112 -9.72 -0.40 -3.77
C LEU A 112 -10.00 -0.68 -5.26
N ALA A 113 -11.08 -0.12 -5.83
CA ALA A 113 -11.40 -0.29 -7.24
C ALA A 113 -10.31 0.33 -8.14
N GLU A 114 -9.81 1.51 -7.79
CA GLU A 114 -8.72 2.16 -8.53
C GLU A 114 -7.40 1.39 -8.40
N LEU A 115 -7.07 0.90 -7.20
CA LEU A 115 -5.92 0.02 -6.98
C LEU A 115 -6.03 -1.25 -7.81
N LEU A 116 -7.17 -1.95 -7.80
CA LEU A 116 -7.40 -3.14 -8.63
C LEU A 116 -7.15 -2.84 -10.11
N LEU A 117 -7.72 -1.76 -10.62
CA LEU A 117 -7.54 -1.36 -12.03
C LEU A 117 -6.08 -1.05 -12.37
N SER A 118 -5.27 -0.68 -11.39
CA SER A 118 -3.82 -0.45 -11.56
C SER A 118 -2.96 -1.72 -11.50
N GLY A 119 -3.56 -2.89 -11.30
CA GLY A 119 -2.85 -4.16 -11.15
C GLY A 119 -2.50 -4.53 -9.70
N CYS A 120 -3.02 -3.79 -8.71
CA CYS A 120 -2.78 -4.05 -7.30
C CYS A 120 -3.70 -5.17 -6.78
N THR A 121 -3.16 -6.12 -6.02
CA THR A 121 -3.90 -7.25 -5.46
C THR A 121 -3.98 -7.22 -3.94
N THR A 122 -3.07 -6.49 -3.31
CA THR A 122 -2.99 -6.35 -1.85
C THR A 122 -2.75 -4.89 -1.49
N ALA A 123 -3.54 -4.34 -0.56
CA ALA A 123 -3.41 -2.97 -0.10
C ALA A 123 -3.32 -2.87 1.41
N ALA A 124 -2.38 -2.06 1.91
CA ALA A 124 -2.43 -1.59 3.29
C ALA A 124 -3.15 -0.25 3.34
N ASP A 125 -3.98 -0.05 4.36
CA ASP A 125 -4.60 1.23 4.68
C ASP A 125 -4.16 1.71 6.07
N HIS A 126 -3.83 2.98 6.19
CA HIS A 126 -3.51 3.62 7.46
C HIS A 126 -4.68 4.50 7.91
N HIS A 127 -5.69 3.86 8.52
CA HIS A 127 -6.86 4.55 9.06
C HIS A 127 -6.61 4.94 10.51
N TYR A 128 -6.65 6.25 10.81
CA TYR A 128 -6.37 6.79 12.16
C TYR A 128 -7.43 7.78 12.65
N LEU A 129 -8.53 7.93 11.92
CA LEU A 129 -9.62 8.86 12.24
C LEU A 129 -10.85 8.11 12.77
N PHE A 130 -11.18 8.35 14.03
CA PHE A 130 -12.32 7.74 14.70
C PHE A 130 -13.16 8.84 15.38
N PRO A 131 -13.78 9.74 14.60
CA PRO A 131 -14.73 10.72 15.13
C PRO A 131 -15.98 10.03 15.68
N ASP A 132 -16.76 10.76 16.49
CA ASP A 132 -18.02 10.26 17.04
C ASP A 132 -18.93 9.67 15.95
N GLY A 133 -19.40 8.44 16.15
CA GLY A 133 -20.23 7.68 15.21
C GLY A 133 -19.45 6.90 14.14
N LEU A 134 -18.10 6.92 14.20
CA LEU A 134 -17.21 6.13 13.33
C LEU A 134 -16.24 5.25 14.14
N GLU A 135 -16.66 4.79 15.31
CA GLU A 135 -15.86 3.91 16.16
C GLU A 135 -15.58 2.56 15.49
N ASN A 136 -16.47 2.12 14.59
CA ASN A 136 -16.37 0.89 13.81
C ASN A 136 -15.72 1.05 12.43
N ALA A 137 -14.84 2.03 12.27
CA ALA A 137 -14.23 2.35 10.97
C ALA A 137 -13.57 1.13 10.29
N ILE A 138 -12.82 0.34 11.04
CA ILE A 138 -12.11 -0.82 10.48
C ILE A 138 -13.08 -1.94 10.10
N ASP A 139 -14.18 -2.14 10.86
CA ASP A 139 -15.22 -3.09 10.49
C ASP A 139 -15.84 -2.74 9.13
N VAL A 140 -16.15 -1.45 8.89
CA VAL A 140 -16.64 -0.94 7.61
C VAL A 140 -15.66 -1.21 6.47
N GLN A 141 -14.37 -1.04 6.71
CA GLN A 141 -13.34 -1.33 5.71
C GLN A 141 -13.22 -2.83 5.44
N VAL A 142 -13.29 -3.68 6.47
CA VAL A 142 -13.28 -5.15 6.34
C VAL A 142 -14.40 -5.62 5.41
N ASP A 143 -15.63 -5.15 5.63
CA ASP A 143 -16.79 -5.51 4.80
C ASP A 143 -16.58 -5.09 3.34
N THR A 144 -16.06 -3.89 3.10
CA THR A 144 -15.80 -3.38 1.76
C THR A 144 -14.69 -4.17 1.05
N VAL A 145 -13.62 -4.53 1.76
CA VAL A 145 -12.53 -5.38 1.24
C VAL A 145 -13.05 -6.76 0.83
N ARG A 146 -13.90 -7.36 1.66
CA ARG A 146 -14.53 -8.66 1.37
C ARG A 146 -15.44 -8.60 0.15
N GLU A 147 -16.21 -7.53 0.00
CA GLU A 147 -17.09 -7.31 -1.16
C GLU A 147 -16.28 -7.31 -2.47
N LEU A 148 -15.18 -6.59 -2.53
CA LEU A 148 -14.34 -6.51 -3.74
C LEU A 148 -13.40 -7.71 -3.90
N GLY A 149 -13.21 -8.51 -2.84
CA GLY A 149 -12.36 -9.69 -2.83
C GLY A 149 -10.87 -9.39 -3.01
N MET A 150 -10.42 -8.22 -2.62
CA MET A 150 -9.02 -7.85 -2.55
C MET A 150 -8.37 -8.38 -1.26
N ARG A 151 -7.04 -8.47 -1.19
CA ARG A 151 -6.34 -8.69 0.08
C ARG A 151 -6.05 -7.34 0.73
N ALA A 152 -6.12 -7.29 2.05
CA ALA A 152 -5.80 -6.06 2.79
C ALA A 152 -5.03 -6.31 4.09
N MET A 153 -4.09 -5.38 4.37
CA MET A 153 -3.55 -5.13 5.71
C MET A 153 -4.22 -3.85 6.22
N LEU A 154 -5.29 -3.98 6.99
CA LEU A 154 -5.97 -2.84 7.58
C LEU A 154 -5.31 -2.47 8.90
N THR A 155 -5.10 -1.18 9.14
CA THR A 155 -4.46 -0.77 10.38
C THR A 155 -5.44 -0.12 11.33
N ARG A 156 -5.41 -0.55 12.59
CA ARG A 156 -5.99 0.21 13.68
C ARG A 156 -5.01 1.34 14.02
N GLY A 157 -5.15 2.45 13.28
CA GLY A 157 -4.42 3.68 13.55
C GLY A 157 -4.98 4.42 14.76
N SER A 158 -4.32 5.48 15.19
CA SER A 158 -4.78 6.27 16.33
C SER A 158 -4.17 7.65 16.38
N MET A 159 -4.88 8.57 17.03
CA MET A 159 -4.39 9.87 17.48
C MET A 159 -4.74 10.04 18.95
N SER A 160 -3.75 10.31 19.80
CA SER A 160 -3.91 10.47 21.24
C SER A 160 -3.31 11.77 21.78
N LEU A 161 -2.66 12.58 20.90
CA LEU A 161 -2.04 13.85 21.24
C LEU A 161 -2.70 14.96 20.42
N GLY A 162 -3.61 15.71 21.05
CA GLY A 162 -4.34 16.79 20.41
C GLY A 162 -3.65 18.15 20.50
N GLU A 163 -4.20 19.14 19.80
CA GLU A 163 -3.68 20.52 19.78
C GLU A 163 -3.60 21.17 21.18
N LYS A 164 -4.52 20.82 22.10
CA LYS A 164 -4.50 21.31 23.47
C LYS A 164 -3.29 20.84 24.27
N ASP A 165 -2.73 19.68 23.89
CA ASP A 165 -1.60 19.04 24.54
C ASP A 165 -0.30 19.18 23.74
N GLY A 166 -0.33 20.04 22.70
CA GLY A 166 0.83 20.37 21.87
C GLY A 166 1.01 19.46 20.66
N GLY A 167 0.01 18.62 20.30
CA GLY A 167 -0.04 17.89 19.04
C GLY A 167 -0.67 18.70 17.89
N LEU A 168 -0.82 18.08 16.72
CA LEU A 168 -1.45 18.70 15.55
C LEU A 168 -2.96 18.42 15.44
N PRO A 169 -3.47 17.22 15.78
CA PRO A 169 -4.86 16.85 15.57
C PRO A 169 -5.84 17.70 16.38
N PRO A 170 -7.01 18.09 15.83
CA PRO A 170 -8.08 18.72 16.60
C PRO A 170 -8.62 17.74 17.64
N GLN A 171 -9.06 18.26 18.79
CA GLN A 171 -9.43 17.44 19.94
C GLN A 171 -10.53 16.40 19.64
N GLN A 172 -11.41 16.67 18.70
CA GLN A 172 -12.51 15.78 18.30
C GLN A 172 -12.07 14.51 17.57
N THR A 173 -10.79 14.41 17.18
CA THR A 173 -10.21 13.23 16.53
C THR A 173 -9.26 12.46 17.46
N VAL A 174 -9.08 12.92 18.68
CA VAL A 174 -8.20 12.31 19.69
C VAL A 174 -9.00 11.31 20.53
N GLN A 175 -8.41 10.14 20.75
CA GLN A 175 -9.01 9.08 21.56
C GLN A 175 -8.20 8.81 22.83
N GLU A 176 -8.88 8.32 23.87
CA GLU A 176 -8.24 7.81 25.08
C GLU A 176 -7.46 6.51 24.83
N GLY A 177 -6.29 6.39 25.47
CA GLY A 177 -5.37 5.28 25.23
C GLY A 177 -5.98 3.90 25.43
N GLN A 178 -6.80 3.74 26.48
CA GLN A 178 -7.44 2.43 26.77
C GLN A 178 -8.43 2.04 25.66
N VAL A 179 -9.20 3.00 25.13
CA VAL A 179 -10.14 2.76 24.00
C VAL A 179 -9.37 2.29 22.77
N ILE A 180 -8.22 2.91 22.47
CA ILE A 180 -7.36 2.53 21.35
C ILE A 180 -6.88 1.08 21.50
N LEU A 181 -6.39 0.70 22.68
CA LEU A 181 -5.81 -0.63 22.93
C LEU A 181 -6.89 -1.73 22.96
N ASP A 182 -8.04 -1.47 23.56
CA ASP A 182 -9.15 -2.44 23.63
C ASP A 182 -9.69 -2.74 22.24
N ASP A 183 -9.92 -1.71 21.42
CA ASP A 183 -10.38 -1.88 20.06
C ASP A 183 -9.30 -2.53 19.16
N SER A 184 -8.02 -2.19 19.34
CA SER A 184 -6.92 -2.85 18.67
C SER A 184 -6.91 -4.36 18.92
N GLN A 185 -7.07 -4.76 20.18
CA GLN A 185 -7.13 -6.18 20.56
C GLN A 185 -8.37 -6.86 20.00
N ARG A 186 -9.54 -6.21 20.03
CA ARG A 186 -10.78 -6.71 19.45
C ARG A 186 -10.63 -7.01 17.96
N LEU A 187 -10.15 -6.03 17.18
CA LEU A 187 -9.99 -6.14 15.72
C LEU A 187 -9.00 -7.26 15.33
N ILE A 188 -7.90 -7.39 16.08
CA ILE A 188 -6.95 -8.49 15.84
C ILE A 188 -7.60 -9.85 16.10
N HIS A 189 -8.34 -10.02 17.19
CA HIS A 189 -9.00 -11.29 17.49
C HIS A 189 -10.11 -11.63 16.49
N GLU A 190 -10.81 -10.64 15.96
CA GLU A 190 -11.97 -10.83 15.10
C GLU A 190 -11.59 -11.03 13.63
N TYR A 191 -10.60 -10.29 13.13
CA TYR A 191 -10.34 -10.20 11.70
C TYR A 191 -8.95 -10.61 11.24
N HIS A 192 -7.96 -10.71 12.14
CA HIS A 192 -6.59 -11.00 11.70
C HIS A 192 -6.45 -12.47 11.29
N GLU A 193 -6.39 -12.71 9.98
CA GLU A 193 -6.13 -14.01 9.40
C GLU A 193 -4.62 -14.31 9.39
N ARG A 194 -4.26 -15.58 9.63
CA ARG A 194 -2.87 -16.05 9.66
C ARG A 194 -2.61 -17.06 8.56
N GLY A 195 -1.35 -17.16 8.15
CA GLY A 195 -0.87 -18.12 7.16
C GLY A 195 -1.10 -17.70 5.71
N ASP A 196 -0.78 -18.63 4.82
CA ASP A 196 -0.85 -18.40 3.38
C ASP A 196 -2.29 -18.20 2.90
N GLY A 197 -2.46 -17.30 1.94
CA GLY A 197 -3.76 -16.98 1.38
C GLY A 197 -4.61 -16.04 2.23
N ALA A 198 -4.16 -15.59 3.41
CA ALA A 198 -4.89 -14.64 4.24
C ALA A 198 -5.42 -13.46 3.42
N GLN A 199 -6.72 -13.18 3.56
CA GLN A 199 -7.37 -12.05 2.87
C GLN A 199 -7.25 -10.78 3.68
N ILE A 200 -7.49 -10.84 4.99
CA ILE A 200 -7.48 -9.68 5.88
C ILE A 200 -6.49 -9.90 7.01
N GLN A 201 -5.59 -8.95 7.16
CA GLN A 201 -4.69 -8.88 8.30
C GLN A 201 -4.83 -7.52 8.98
N ILE A 202 -4.63 -7.49 10.29
CA ILE A 202 -4.68 -6.25 11.09
C ILE A 202 -3.28 -5.92 11.57
N ALA A 203 -2.91 -4.64 11.49
CA ALA A 203 -1.70 -4.08 12.08
C ALA A 203 -2.06 -2.90 12.99
N LEU A 204 -1.14 -2.51 13.88
CA LEU A 204 -1.32 -1.35 14.75
C LEU A 204 -0.54 -0.16 14.17
N ALA A 205 -1.19 1.01 14.10
CA ALA A 205 -0.61 2.15 13.41
C ALA A 205 -0.94 3.50 14.08
N PRO A 206 -0.39 3.78 15.27
CA PRO A 206 -0.34 5.16 15.76
C PRO A 206 0.18 6.10 14.67
N CYS A 207 -0.51 7.24 14.46
CA CYS A 207 -0.39 8.01 13.22
C CYS A 207 1.02 8.56 12.97
N SER A 208 1.59 9.29 13.92
CA SER A 208 2.91 9.95 13.78
C SER A 208 3.39 10.50 15.13
N PRO A 209 4.67 10.81 15.31
CA PRO A 209 5.20 11.37 16.56
C PRO A 209 4.49 12.65 17.03
N PHE A 210 3.94 13.45 16.11
CA PHE A 210 3.26 14.71 16.42
C PHE A 210 1.74 14.59 16.64
N SER A 211 1.21 13.37 16.63
CA SER A 211 -0.22 13.09 16.77
C SER A 211 -0.57 12.02 17.81
N VAL A 212 0.45 11.36 18.37
CA VAL A 212 0.27 10.34 19.41
C VAL A 212 1.21 10.55 20.58
N THR A 213 0.82 10.06 21.76
CA THR A 213 1.68 10.10 22.95
C THR A 213 2.68 8.94 22.94
N PRO A 214 3.88 9.11 23.57
CA PRO A 214 4.85 8.02 23.68
C PRO A 214 4.30 6.77 24.37
N GLU A 215 3.37 6.94 25.32
CA GLU A 215 2.72 5.85 26.03
C GLU A 215 1.95 4.93 25.09
N ILE A 216 1.18 5.51 24.14
CA ILE A 216 0.45 4.73 23.13
C ILE A 216 1.39 4.08 22.11
N MET A 217 2.48 4.76 21.75
CA MET A 217 3.50 4.13 20.92
C MET A 217 4.06 2.87 21.59
N SER A 218 4.53 2.99 22.85
CA SER A 218 5.09 1.86 23.60
C SER A 218 4.06 0.74 23.83
N ALA A 219 2.85 1.09 24.26
CA ALA A 219 1.80 0.10 24.51
C ALA A 219 1.37 -0.63 23.21
N SER A 220 1.36 0.07 22.07
CA SER A 220 1.10 -0.55 20.76
C SER A 220 2.21 -1.52 20.36
N ALA A 221 3.48 -1.20 20.63
CA ALA A 221 4.60 -2.11 20.41
C ALA A 221 4.51 -3.38 21.26
N GLU A 222 4.19 -3.22 22.54
CA GLU A 222 3.99 -4.37 23.45
C GLU A 222 2.81 -5.24 23.00
N LEU A 223 1.68 -4.64 22.63
CA LEU A 223 0.51 -5.36 22.15
C LEU A 223 0.79 -6.10 20.84
N ALA A 224 1.48 -5.46 19.90
CA ALA A 224 1.88 -6.05 18.62
C ALA A 224 2.81 -7.24 18.80
N ASN A 225 3.77 -7.15 19.75
CA ASN A 225 4.64 -8.27 20.11
C ASN A 225 3.85 -9.43 20.75
N LYS A 226 2.92 -9.12 21.66
CA LYS A 226 2.08 -10.12 22.34
C LYS A 226 1.15 -10.87 21.38
N LEU A 227 0.56 -10.16 20.41
CA LEU A 227 -0.42 -10.71 19.49
C LEU A 227 0.15 -11.10 18.13
N ASP A 228 1.46 -10.95 17.94
CA ASP A 228 2.18 -11.27 16.71
C ASP A 228 1.57 -10.61 15.48
N VAL A 229 1.44 -9.27 15.51
CA VAL A 229 1.01 -8.42 14.41
C VAL A 229 2.06 -7.37 14.08
N ARG A 230 1.92 -6.68 12.96
CA ARG A 230 2.88 -5.68 12.51
C ARG A 230 2.57 -4.29 13.05
N LEU A 231 3.55 -3.40 12.90
CA LEU A 231 3.50 -1.99 13.33
C LEU A 231 3.75 -1.06 12.15
N HIS A 232 2.97 0.01 12.04
CA HIS A 232 3.09 1.02 11.00
C HIS A 232 2.92 2.44 11.55
N THR A 233 3.72 3.38 11.05
CA THR A 233 3.58 4.81 11.36
C THR A 233 4.23 5.66 10.28
N HIS A 234 3.89 6.96 10.20
CA HIS A 234 4.67 7.94 9.45
C HIS A 234 5.93 8.28 10.23
N LEU A 235 7.07 8.37 9.55
CA LEU A 235 8.32 8.79 10.18
C LEU A 235 9.26 9.47 9.19
N ALA A 236 9.88 10.55 9.68
CA ALA A 236 10.91 11.31 8.96
C ALA A 236 10.45 11.79 7.57
N GLU A 237 9.19 12.22 7.47
CA GLU A 237 8.62 12.73 6.23
C GLU A 237 9.09 14.16 5.95
N THR A 238 9.09 15.04 6.96
CA THR A 238 9.47 16.44 6.83
C THR A 238 10.42 16.89 7.93
N LEU A 239 11.12 18.00 7.71
CA LEU A 239 11.95 18.63 8.74
C LEU A 239 11.12 19.20 9.90
N ASP A 240 9.87 19.61 9.66
CA ASP A 240 8.94 20.04 10.72
C ASP A 240 8.69 18.91 11.73
N GLU A 241 8.63 17.66 11.30
CA GLU A 241 8.51 16.49 12.19
C GLU A 241 9.78 16.28 13.02
N GLU A 242 10.96 16.43 12.40
CA GLU A 242 12.23 16.35 13.10
C GLU A 242 12.33 17.45 14.18
N ASP A 243 12.00 18.70 13.82
CA ASP A 243 11.97 19.82 14.74
C ASP A 243 11.00 19.59 15.90
N PHE A 244 9.83 19.02 15.63
CA PHE A 244 8.86 18.63 16.65
C PHE A 244 9.46 17.60 17.62
N CYS A 245 10.09 16.54 17.12
CA CYS A 245 10.70 15.50 17.94
C CYS A 245 11.84 16.07 18.81
N LEU A 246 12.70 16.91 18.26
CA LEU A 246 13.79 17.55 18.98
C LEU A 246 13.27 18.49 20.09
N GLN A 247 12.25 19.30 19.79
CA GLN A 247 11.69 20.26 20.77
C GLN A 247 10.94 19.56 21.89
N ARG A 248 10.18 18.49 21.56
CA ARG A 248 9.31 17.84 22.54
C ARG A 248 9.99 16.73 23.33
N PHE A 249 10.83 15.94 22.67
CA PHE A 249 11.44 14.74 23.25
C PHE A 249 12.95 14.87 23.44
N GLY A 250 13.60 15.86 22.81
CA GLY A 250 15.06 15.98 22.78
C GLY A 250 15.75 14.92 21.92
N LEU A 251 15.01 14.25 21.06
CA LEU A 251 15.45 13.11 20.26
C LEU A 251 15.17 13.37 18.78
N ARG A 252 16.03 12.87 17.89
CA ARG A 252 15.71 12.76 16.46
C ARG A 252 14.68 11.65 16.23
N THR A 253 14.08 11.61 15.04
CA THR A 253 12.95 10.71 14.73
C THR A 253 13.27 9.23 14.97
N VAL A 254 14.45 8.71 14.55
CA VAL A 254 14.84 7.30 14.77
C VAL A 254 15.18 7.02 16.23
N ASP A 255 15.81 7.97 16.94
CA ASP A 255 16.07 7.85 18.39
C ASP A 255 14.75 7.78 19.17
N TYR A 256 13.77 8.61 18.79
CA TYR A 256 12.44 8.56 19.36
C TYR A 256 11.79 7.18 19.09
N LEU A 257 11.84 6.70 17.85
CA LEU A 257 11.29 5.39 17.48
C LEU A 257 11.88 4.25 18.33
N ASP A 258 13.20 4.27 18.53
CA ASP A 258 13.92 3.30 19.37
C ASP A 258 13.49 3.39 20.83
N SER A 259 13.34 4.61 21.36
CA SER A 259 12.95 4.86 22.75
C SER A 259 11.56 4.33 23.12
N VAL A 260 10.67 4.15 22.14
CA VAL A 260 9.32 3.60 22.32
C VAL A 260 9.20 2.14 21.86
N GLY A 261 10.32 1.46 21.54
CA GLY A 261 10.37 0.03 21.24
C GLY A 261 9.89 -0.36 19.84
N TRP A 262 9.97 0.54 18.87
CA TRP A 262 9.47 0.32 17.51
C TRP A 262 10.54 -0.09 16.51
N LEU A 263 11.82 0.02 16.84
CA LEU A 263 12.90 -0.35 15.93
C LEU A 263 13.00 -1.87 15.81
N GLY A 264 12.74 -2.43 14.64
CA GLY A 264 12.78 -3.87 14.41
C GLY A 264 12.03 -4.37 13.18
N PRO A 265 12.11 -5.68 12.89
CA PRO A 265 11.60 -6.27 11.64
C PRO A 265 10.07 -6.33 11.55
N ARG A 266 9.37 -6.07 12.64
CA ARG A 266 7.90 -6.00 12.71
C ARG A 266 7.36 -4.68 12.20
N THR A 267 8.20 -3.63 12.17
CA THR A 267 7.82 -2.25 11.85
C THR A 267 8.10 -1.92 10.40
N TRP A 268 7.17 -1.21 9.76
CA TRP A 268 7.43 -0.48 8.52
C TRP A 268 6.96 0.97 8.63
N LEU A 269 7.72 1.87 8.04
CA LEU A 269 7.56 3.32 8.15
C LEU A 269 7.13 3.91 6.81
N ALA A 270 6.15 4.80 6.79
CA ALA A 270 5.83 5.58 5.60
C ALA A 270 6.83 6.73 5.43
N HIS A 271 7.13 7.05 4.17
CA HIS A 271 8.02 8.12 3.67
C HIS A 271 9.51 7.90 3.90
N GLY A 272 10.03 7.99 5.12
CA GLY A 272 11.42 7.72 5.46
C GLY A 272 12.44 8.57 4.68
N ILE A 273 12.27 9.90 4.68
CA ILE A 273 13.02 10.82 3.82
C ILE A 273 14.25 11.41 4.53
N HIS A 274 14.07 11.92 5.74
CA HIS A 274 15.04 12.73 6.44
C HIS A 274 15.85 11.93 7.47
N PHE A 275 16.58 10.91 6.99
CA PHE A 275 17.51 10.13 7.79
C PHE A 275 18.96 10.53 7.55
N ASN A 276 19.78 10.55 8.61
CA ASN A 276 21.22 10.63 8.50
C ASN A 276 21.84 9.23 8.28
N PRO A 277 23.14 9.11 7.93
CA PRO A 277 23.78 7.82 7.65
C PRO A 277 23.75 6.83 8.82
N ASP A 278 23.87 7.29 10.06
CA ASP A 278 23.83 6.44 11.26
C ASP A 278 22.41 5.89 11.49
N GLU A 279 21.38 6.69 11.27
CA GLU A 279 19.98 6.28 11.32
C GLU A 279 19.66 5.23 10.26
N ILE A 280 20.15 5.41 9.02
CA ILE A 280 20.00 4.44 7.92
C ILE A 280 20.66 3.10 8.31
N ALA A 281 21.88 3.12 8.86
CA ALA A 281 22.55 1.92 9.30
C ALA A 281 21.79 1.18 10.41
N ARG A 282 21.23 1.90 11.38
CA ARG A 282 20.42 1.32 12.47
C ARG A 282 19.11 0.71 11.97
N LEU A 283 18.40 1.40 11.06
CA LEU A 283 17.18 0.88 10.43
C LEU A 283 17.46 -0.42 9.66
N GLY A 284 18.55 -0.47 8.90
CA GLY A 284 18.98 -1.65 8.18
C GLY A 284 19.35 -2.81 9.10
N GLN A 285 20.15 -2.57 10.15
CA GLN A 285 20.55 -3.58 11.14
C GLN A 285 19.33 -4.15 11.90
N ALA A 286 18.35 -3.31 12.20
CA ALA A 286 17.12 -3.71 12.85
C ALA A 286 16.13 -4.44 11.92
N GLY A 287 16.34 -4.40 10.60
CA GLY A 287 15.42 -4.94 9.61
C GLY A 287 14.10 -4.16 9.53
N THR A 288 14.10 -2.89 9.96
CA THR A 288 12.93 -2.01 9.87
C THR A 288 12.63 -1.68 8.42
N GLY A 289 11.37 -1.77 8.03
CA GLY A 289 10.94 -1.56 6.66
C GLY A 289 10.61 -0.10 6.33
N ILE A 290 10.75 0.28 5.07
CA ILE A 290 10.42 1.62 4.55
C ILE A 290 9.46 1.49 3.36
N CYS A 291 8.33 2.17 3.45
CA CYS A 291 7.39 2.39 2.35
C CYS A 291 7.68 3.74 1.68
N HIS A 292 8.19 3.72 0.47
CA HIS A 292 8.42 4.93 -0.32
C HIS A 292 7.12 5.37 -1.02
N CYS A 293 6.74 6.64 -0.84
CA CYS A 293 5.53 7.26 -1.40
C CYS A 293 5.91 8.41 -2.35
N PRO A 294 6.48 8.13 -3.53
CA PRO A 294 7.12 9.15 -4.37
C PRO A 294 6.18 10.27 -4.80
N SER A 295 4.94 9.98 -5.19
CA SER A 295 3.99 11.00 -5.64
C SER A 295 3.62 11.98 -4.54
N SER A 296 3.29 11.47 -3.36
CA SER A 296 2.98 12.28 -2.18
C SER A 296 4.17 13.13 -1.76
N ASN A 297 5.36 12.53 -1.68
CA ASN A 297 6.60 13.21 -1.32
C ASN A 297 6.91 14.38 -2.28
N MET A 298 6.69 14.22 -3.58
CA MET A 298 6.85 15.28 -4.58
C MET A 298 5.76 16.35 -4.46
N ARG A 299 4.49 15.93 -4.29
CA ARG A 299 3.36 16.85 -4.22
C ARG A 299 3.40 17.75 -2.99
N LEU A 300 3.79 17.20 -1.84
CA LEU A 300 3.97 17.96 -0.60
C LEU A 300 5.36 18.63 -0.48
N ALA A 301 6.24 18.38 -1.47
CA ALA A 301 7.64 18.83 -1.46
C ALA A 301 8.42 18.34 -0.22
N SER A 302 8.09 17.15 0.29
CA SER A 302 8.71 16.57 1.48
C SER A 302 10.17 16.18 1.26
N GLY A 303 10.53 15.71 0.04
CA GLY A 303 11.91 15.34 -0.33
C GLY A 303 12.02 13.99 -1.06
N ILE A 304 13.24 13.48 -1.18
CA ILE A 304 13.55 12.20 -1.88
C ILE A 304 14.06 11.18 -0.86
N CYS A 305 13.31 10.09 -0.67
CA CYS A 305 13.70 8.97 0.19
C CYS A 305 15.04 8.35 -0.28
N PRO A 306 15.98 8.03 0.64
CA PRO A 306 17.29 7.45 0.30
C PRO A 306 17.20 5.94 0.04
N SER A 307 16.49 5.53 -1.01
CA SER A 307 16.12 4.13 -1.28
C SER A 307 17.30 3.17 -1.39
N ILE A 308 18.38 3.56 -2.09
CA ILE A 308 19.56 2.70 -2.24
C ILE A 308 20.32 2.62 -0.93
N ASP A 309 20.52 3.74 -0.26
CA ASP A 309 21.25 3.77 1.01
C ASP A 309 20.56 2.87 2.05
N LEU A 310 19.22 2.90 2.12
CA LEU A 310 18.40 2.06 3.00
C LEU A 310 18.47 0.57 2.62
N THR A 311 18.32 0.24 1.33
CA THR A 311 18.38 -1.15 0.86
C THR A 311 19.77 -1.75 1.00
N ASP A 312 20.83 -0.98 0.74
CA ASP A 312 22.23 -1.40 0.91
C ASP A 312 22.58 -1.61 2.40
N ALA A 313 21.95 -0.86 3.31
CA ALA A 313 22.04 -1.07 4.75
C ALA A 313 21.27 -2.30 5.25
N GLY A 314 20.38 -2.89 4.44
CA GLY A 314 19.58 -4.08 4.79
C GLY A 314 18.13 -3.79 5.21
N ALA A 315 17.66 -2.56 5.11
CA ALA A 315 16.26 -2.23 5.37
C ALA A 315 15.34 -2.88 4.31
N LEU A 316 14.18 -3.38 4.72
CA LEU A 316 13.14 -3.80 3.80
C LEU A 316 12.58 -2.57 3.08
N PHE A 317 12.25 -2.71 1.79
CA PHE A 317 11.82 -1.56 1.00
C PHE A 317 10.68 -1.91 0.04
N GLY A 318 9.63 -1.09 0.06
CA GLY A 318 8.46 -1.24 -0.79
C GLY A 318 7.87 0.10 -1.19
N LEU A 319 6.75 0.07 -1.89
CA LEU A 319 6.05 1.25 -2.39
C LEU A 319 4.65 1.37 -1.79
N GLY A 320 4.18 2.60 -1.66
CA GLY A 320 2.80 2.94 -1.35
C GLY A 320 2.37 4.21 -2.05
N VAL A 321 1.10 4.28 -2.41
CA VAL A 321 0.53 5.45 -3.10
C VAL A 321 0.28 6.62 -2.16
N ASP A 322 0.19 6.36 -0.84
CA ASP A 322 -0.30 7.29 0.17
C ASP A 322 -1.77 7.69 -0.04
N GLY A 323 -2.28 8.64 0.72
CA GLY A 323 -3.65 9.10 0.62
C GLY A 323 -3.94 9.91 -0.64
N SER A 324 -5.16 9.76 -1.15
CA SER A 324 -5.59 10.47 -2.36
C SER A 324 -5.88 11.97 -2.17
N ALA A 325 -5.48 12.56 -1.05
CA ALA A 325 -5.44 14.02 -0.89
C ALA A 325 -4.01 14.57 -1.01
N SER A 326 -2.99 13.68 -1.04
CA SER A 326 -1.58 14.03 -1.26
C SER A 326 -0.98 13.38 -2.51
N ASN A 327 -1.60 12.33 -3.07
CA ASN A 327 -1.24 11.75 -4.38
C ASN A 327 -2.28 12.09 -5.45
N ASP A 328 -3.54 12.27 -5.06
CA ASP A 328 -4.72 12.48 -5.91
C ASP A 328 -5.06 11.28 -6.83
N ALA A 329 -4.31 10.18 -6.74
CA ALA A 329 -4.57 8.92 -7.43
C ALA A 329 -4.28 7.72 -6.51
N SER A 330 -4.94 6.57 -6.77
CA SER A 330 -4.65 5.29 -6.10
C SER A 330 -4.16 4.29 -7.16
N ASN A 331 -3.00 4.56 -7.80
CA ASN A 331 -2.53 3.82 -8.96
C ASN A 331 -1.10 3.32 -8.78
N MET A 332 -0.93 2.03 -8.47
CA MET A 332 0.36 1.43 -8.14
C MET A 332 1.34 1.35 -9.32
N ILE A 333 0.88 1.14 -10.56
CA ILE A 333 1.81 1.09 -11.70
C ILE A 333 2.33 2.49 -12.04
N LEU A 334 1.51 3.52 -11.88
CA LEU A 334 1.97 4.90 -12.01
C LEU A 334 2.87 5.30 -10.84
N GLU A 335 2.62 4.85 -9.63
CA GLU A 335 3.48 5.07 -8.47
C GLU A 335 4.87 4.46 -8.68
N ALA A 336 4.94 3.24 -9.21
CA ALA A 336 6.19 2.61 -9.61
C ALA A 336 6.94 3.44 -10.69
N ARG A 337 6.22 4.05 -11.65
CA ARG A 337 6.81 4.97 -12.63
C ARG A 337 7.39 6.22 -11.96
N GLN A 338 6.71 6.81 -11.00
CA GLN A 338 7.22 7.98 -10.26
C GLN A 338 8.45 7.61 -9.44
N ALA A 339 8.43 6.44 -8.76
CA ALA A 339 9.60 5.91 -8.06
C ALA A 339 10.80 5.78 -9.00
N LEU A 340 10.62 5.22 -10.20
CA LEU A 340 11.68 5.09 -11.20
C LEU A 340 12.34 6.42 -11.51
N TYR A 341 11.56 7.45 -11.78
CA TYR A 341 12.11 8.73 -12.21
C TYR A 341 12.74 9.53 -11.09
N ILE A 342 12.07 9.63 -9.93
CA ILE A 342 12.60 10.42 -8.82
C ILE A 342 13.87 9.79 -8.23
N GLN A 343 13.95 8.46 -8.17
CA GLN A 343 15.13 7.76 -7.68
C GLN A 343 16.30 7.85 -8.68
N ARG A 344 16.02 7.89 -10.00
CA ARG A 344 17.06 8.15 -11.00
C ARG A 344 17.70 9.53 -10.86
N LEU A 345 16.94 10.56 -10.47
CA LEU A 345 17.50 11.88 -10.19
C LEU A 345 18.48 11.86 -9.02
N ARG A 346 18.24 11.01 -8.01
CA ARG A 346 19.13 10.88 -6.85
C ARG A 346 20.34 9.99 -7.11
N TYR A 347 20.15 8.84 -7.79
CA TYR A 347 21.15 7.77 -7.83
C TYR A 347 21.69 7.45 -9.23
N GLY A 348 21.15 8.04 -10.29
CA GLY A 348 21.49 7.76 -11.67
C GLY A 348 20.66 6.63 -12.32
N ALA A 349 20.59 6.65 -13.64
CA ALA A 349 19.75 5.71 -14.39
C ALA A 349 20.25 4.26 -14.33
N GLU A 350 21.54 4.06 -14.17
CA GLU A 350 22.16 2.73 -14.13
C GLU A 350 21.81 1.94 -12.87
N LYS A 351 21.63 2.64 -11.73
CA LYS A 351 21.30 2.00 -10.44
C LYS A 351 19.82 1.71 -10.29
N ILE A 352 18.96 2.47 -10.95
CA ILE A 352 17.49 2.38 -10.82
C ILE A 352 16.89 1.88 -12.12
N THR A 353 16.70 0.56 -12.20
CA THR A 353 16.10 -0.10 -13.37
C THR A 353 14.59 -0.32 -13.18
N PRO A 354 13.83 -0.49 -14.27
CA PRO A 354 12.41 -0.85 -14.19
C PRO A 354 12.15 -2.10 -13.34
N GLU A 355 12.98 -3.13 -13.50
CA GLU A 355 12.85 -4.41 -12.76
C GLU A 355 13.08 -4.22 -11.26
N ARG A 356 14.05 -3.38 -10.86
CA ARG A 356 14.27 -3.05 -9.45
C ARG A 356 13.03 -2.41 -8.84
N VAL A 357 12.44 -1.46 -9.53
CA VAL A 357 11.25 -0.75 -9.04
C VAL A 357 10.02 -1.65 -9.02
N LEU A 358 9.82 -2.50 -10.04
CA LEU A 358 8.78 -3.53 -10.02
C LEU A 358 9.01 -4.53 -8.86
N GLY A 359 10.26 -4.83 -8.54
CA GLY A 359 10.62 -5.63 -7.36
C GLY A 359 10.20 -4.95 -6.05
N TRP A 360 10.35 -3.63 -5.93
CA TRP A 360 9.83 -2.87 -4.78
C TRP A 360 8.31 -2.91 -4.70
N ALA A 361 7.61 -2.79 -5.84
CA ALA A 361 6.14 -2.79 -5.91
C ALA A 361 5.51 -4.20 -5.72
N THR A 362 6.31 -5.26 -5.67
CA THR A 362 5.87 -6.65 -5.58
C THR A 362 6.51 -7.34 -4.36
N LYS A 363 7.62 -8.06 -4.54
CA LYS A 363 8.31 -8.82 -3.49
C LYS A 363 8.77 -7.96 -2.31
N GLY A 364 9.30 -6.77 -2.58
CA GLY A 364 9.70 -5.82 -1.54
C GLY A 364 8.51 -5.40 -0.68
N SER A 365 7.42 -4.98 -1.30
CA SER A 365 6.18 -4.62 -0.62
C SER A 365 5.57 -5.80 0.15
N ALA A 366 5.59 -7.03 -0.41
CA ALA A 366 5.16 -8.23 0.32
C ALA A 366 5.96 -8.42 1.62
N SER A 367 7.28 -8.24 1.55
CA SER A 367 8.17 -8.34 2.71
C SER A 367 7.86 -7.30 3.78
N LEU A 368 7.51 -6.07 3.41
CA LEU A 368 7.05 -5.03 4.37
C LEU A 368 5.82 -5.47 5.14
N LEU A 369 4.86 -6.13 4.47
CA LEU A 369 3.66 -6.66 5.09
C LEU A 369 3.87 -8.00 5.79
N GLY A 370 5.12 -8.53 5.82
CA GLY A 370 5.44 -9.83 6.42
C GLY A 370 4.86 -11.02 5.65
N ARG A 371 4.56 -10.85 4.36
CA ARG A 371 3.98 -11.88 3.49
C ARG A 371 5.07 -12.58 2.69
N THR A 372 5.04 -13.89 2.71
CA THR A 372 5.95 -14.75 1.94
C THR A 372 5.23 -15.55 0.85
N ASP A 373 3.93 -15.54 0.84
CA ASP A 373 3.05 -16.29 -0.07
C ASP A 373 2.63 -15.52 -1.33
N ILE A 374 2.88 -14.20 -1.38
CA ILE A 374 2.57 -13.29 -2.49
C ILE A 374 3.80 -12.49 -2.93
N GLY A 375 3.68 -11.68 -3.99
CA GLY A 375 4.69 -10.73 -4.46
C GLY A 375 5.75 -11.33 -5.40
N GLU A 376 5.74 -12.63 -5.66
CA GLU A 376 6.58 -13.28 -6.66
C GLU A 376 5.84 -14.45 -7.35
N LEU A 377 6.25 -14.78 -8.58
CA LEU A 377 5.67 -15.89 -9.33
C LEU A 377 6.58 -17.12 -9.18
N ALA A 378 6.21 -18.02 -8.27
CA ALA A 378 6.90 -19.27 -8.01
C ALA A 378 5.93 -20.36 -7.57
N VAL A 379 6.30 -21.61 -7.70
CA VAL A 379 5.49 -22.74 -7.23
C VAL A 379 5.22 -22.60 -5.73
N GLY A 380 3.96 -22.81 -5.33
CA GLY A 380 3.47 -22.67 -3.96
C GLY A 380 2.99 -21.27 -3.58
N LYS A 381 3.23 -20.25 -4.40
CA LYS A 381 2.73 -18.89 -4.16
C LYS A 381 1.28 -18.75 -4.60
N GLN A 382 0.60 -17.78 -4.00
CA GLN A 382 -0.76 -17.43 -4.37
C GLN A 382 -0.84 -16.98 -5.84
N ALA A 383 -1.90 -17.35 -6.52
CA ALA A 383 -2.18 -16.87 -7.88
C ALA A 383 -2.76 -15.45 -7.85
N ASP A 384 -1.92 -14.51 -7.39
CA ASP A 384 -2.17 -13.07 -7.37
C ASP A 384 -1.36 -12.44 -8.51
N LEU A 385 -2.04 -12.02 -9.58
CA LEU A 385 -1.42 -11.66 -10.86
C LEU A 385 -2.01 -10.38 -11.42
N ALA A 386 -1.17 -9.59 -12.10
CA ALA A 386 -1.59 -8.45 -12.93
C ALA A 386 -1.12 -8.66 -14.37
N LEU A 387 -2.03 -8.53 -15.31
CA LEU A 387 -1.80 -8.70 -16.75
C LEU A 387 -2.07 -7.39 -17.49
N PHE A 388 -1.08 -6.90 -18.22
CA PHE A 388 -1.15 -5.64 -18.96
C PHE A 388 -1.03 -5.91 -20.46
N LYS A 389 -1.93 -5.33 -21.28
CA LYS A 389 -1.78 -5.28 -22.72
C LYS A 389 -0.90 -4.10 -23.14
N LEU A 390 -0.16 -4.26 -24.25
CA LEU A 390 0.65 -3.19 -24.84
C LEU A 390 0.11 -2.79 -26.25
N ASP A 391 -1.22 -2.75 -26.38
CA ASP A 391 -1.93 -2.50 -27.64
C ASP A 391 -2.36 -1.04 -27.84
N GLU A 392 -1.93 -0.15 -26.94
CA GLU A 392 -2.19 1.28 -27.04
C GLU A 392 -1.08 2.03 -27.82
N LEU A 393 -1.41 3.22 -28.37
CA LEU A 393 -0.48 4.06 -29.11
C LEU A 393 0.81 4.36 -28.34
N ARG A 394 0.73 4.54 -27.01
CA ARG A 394 1.88 4.82 -26.14
C ARG A 394 2.96 3.74 -26.15
N PHE A 395 2.59 2.50 -26.46
CA PHE A 395 3.51 1.35 -26.50
C PHE A 395 4.06 1.07 -27.91
N SER A 396 3.53 1.73 -28.96
CA SER A 396 3.98 1.54 -30.33
C SER A 396 5.47 1.84 -30.46
N GLY A 397 6.24 0.90 -31.00
CA GLY A 397 7.70 1.02 -31.13
C GLY A 397 8.50 0.67 -29.86
N SER A 398 7.88 0.19 -28.79
CA SER A 398 8.61 -0.34 -27.65
C SER A 398 9.22 -1.72 -27.96
N HIS A 399 10.41 -2.00 -27.42
CA HIS A 399 11.18 -3.22 -27.69
C HIS A 399 11.35 -4.11 -26.46
N ASP A 400 11.21 -3.55 -25.26
CA ASP A 400 11.25 -4.27 -23.99
C ASP A 400 9.87 -4.14 -23.29
N PRO A 401 9.04 -5.19 -23.32
CA PRO A 401 7.69 -5.14 -22.79
C PRO A 401 7.62 -4.85 -21.29
N ILE A 402 8.58 -5.33 -20.49
CA ILE A 402 8.60 -5.09 -19.03
C ILE A 402 8.94 -3.64 -18.74
N SER A 403 10.02 -3.13 -19.33
CA SER A 403 10.41 -1.71 -19.18
C SER A 403 9.35 -0.77 -19.71
N ALA A 404 8.63 -1.15 -20.78
CA ALA A 404 7.59 -0.32 -21.39
C ALA A 404 6.42 -0.04 -20.43
N LEU A 405 6.10 -0.94 -19.50
CA LEU A 405 5.07 -0.68 -18.49
C LEU A 405 5.36 0.63 -17.72
N LEU A 406 6.60 0.84 -17.31
CA LEU A 406 6.97 2.05 -16.57
C LEU A 406 7.38 3.20 -17.50
N LEU A 407 8.22 2.96 -18.51
CA LEU A 407 8.76 4.02 -19.35
C LEU A 407 7.70 4.63 -20.29
N CYS A 408 6.83 3.80 -20.88
CA CYS A 408 5.71 4.27 -21.71
C CYS A 408 4.48 4.63 -20.89
N GLY A 409 4.43 4.24 -19.60
CA GLY A 409 3.40 4.65 -18.65
C GLY A 409 2.10 3.87 -18.80
N ALA A 410 2.14 2.57 -18.50
CA ALA A 410 0.93 1.81 -18.25
C ALA A 410 0.16 2.46 -17.08
N ASP A 411 -1.16 2.50 -17.18
CA ASP A 411 -2.01 3.09 -16.13
C ASP A 411 -3.17 2.16 -15.73
N ARG A 412 -3.40 1.09 -16.52
CA ARG A 412 -4.49 0.15 -16.28
C ARG A 412 -4.11 -1.28 -16.66
N ALA A 413 -4.42 -2.21 -15.77
CA ALA A 413 -4.32 -3.63 -16.07
C ALA A 413 -5.53 -4.09 -16.91
N ASP A 414 -5.30 -4.96 -17.88
CA ASP A 414 -6.36 -5.63 -18.63
C ASP A 414 -7.04 -6.69 -17.75
N ARG A 415 -6.25 -7.43 -16.96
CA ARG A 415 -6.76 -8.45 -16.04
C ARG A 415 -6.02 -8.44 -14.72
N VAL A 416 -6.75 -8.71 -13.64
CA VAL A 416 -6.19 -8.91 -12.30
C VAL A 416 -6.79 -10.15 -11.68
N MET A 417 -5.95 -10.99 -11.11
CA MET A 417 -6.35 -12.23 -10.44
C MET A 417 -5.90 -12.20 -8.99
N ILE A 418 -6.75 -12.64 -8.07
CA ILE A 418 -6.46 -12.78 -6.64
C ILE A 418 -6.91 -14.17 -6.18
N GLY A 419 -5.96 -14.96 -5.66
CA GLY A 419 -6.26 -16.32 -5.22
C GLY A 419 -6.90 -17.18 -6.32
N GLY A 420 -6.43 -17.02 -7.57
CA GLY A 420 -6.95 -17.75 -8.73
C GLY A 420 -8.29 -17.25 -9.28
N LYS A 421 -8.86 -16.16 -8.73
CA LYS A 421 -10.14 -15.59 -9.19
C LYS A 421 -9.91 -14.27 -9.90
N TRP A 422 -10.45 -14.12 -11.10
CA TRP A 422 -10.44 -12.85 -11.81
C TRP A 422 -11.22 -11.78 -11.01
N ARG A 423 -10.63 -10.60 -10.82
CA ARG A 423 -11.23 -9.42 -10.19
C ARG A 423 -11.36 -8.26 -11.17
N VAL A 424 -10.48 -8.24 -12.17
CA VAL A 424 -10.56 -7.33 -13.31
C VAL A 424 -10.52 -8.17 -14.57
N VAL A 425 -11.43 -7.89 -15.50
CA VAL A 425 -11.53 -8.53 -16.82
C VAL A 425 -11.77 -7.44 -17.84
N ASP A 426 -10.98 -7.42 -18.91
CA ASP A 426 -11.03 -6.41 -19.98
C ASP A 426 -11.02 -4.96 -19.44
N GLY A 427 -10.19 -4.73 -18.41
CA GLY A 427 -10.06 -3.44 -17.73
C GLY A 427 -11.30 -3.00 -16.92
N GLN A 428 -12.19 -3.91 -16.54
CA GLN A 428 -13.36 -3.62 -15.70
C GLN A 428 -13.31 -4.44 -14.41
N VAL A 429 -13.66 -3.83 -13.28
CA VAL A 429 -13.80 -4.55 -12.01
C VAL A 429 -15.07 -5.40 -12.07
N GLU A 430 -14.92 -6.70 -11.85
CA GLU A 430 -16.02 -7.66 -11.91
C GLU A 430 -17.12 -7.33 -10.88
N GLY A 431 -18.35 -7.28 -11.37
CA GLY A 431 -19.53 -7.05 -10.53
C GLY A 431 -19.71 -5.63 -9.99
N LEU A 432 -18.87 -4.67 -10.37
CA LEU A 432 -18.92 -3.30 -9.85
C LEU A 432 -19.58 -2.33 -10.84
N ASP A 433 -20.64 -1.64 -10.42
CA ASP A 433 -21.19 -0.48 -11.15
C ASP A 433 -20.30 0.76 -10.92
N LEU A 434 -19.29 0.93 -11.77
CA LEU A 434 -18.39 2.08 -11.69
C LEU A 434 -19.11 3.43 -11.88
N LYS A 435 -20.17 3.49 -12.70
CA LYS A 435 -20.88 4.77 -12.93
C LYS A 435 -21.66 5.19 -11.70
N GLY A 436 -22.38 4.25 -11.09
CA GLY A 436 -23.07 4.48 -9.83
C GLY A 436 -22.10 4.88 -8.72
N LEU A 437 -21.02 4.12 -8.55
CA LEU A 437 -19.99 4.40 -7.55
C LEU A 437 -19.38 5.81 -7.72
N ILE A 438 -19.05 6.24 -8.94
CA ILE A 438 -18.53 7.59 -9.21
C ILE A 438 -19.53 8.67 -8.82
N ALA A 439 -20.81 8.47 -9.12
CA ALA A 439 -21.85 9.43 -8.79
C ALA A 439 -22.04 9.58 -7.27
N ASP A 440 -22.16 8.46 -6.56
CA ASP A 440 -22.35 8.40 -5.10
C ASP A 440 -21.14 8.97 -4.36
N HIS A 441 -19.92 8.57 -4.74
CA HIS A 441 -18.69 9.08 -4.15
C HIS A 441 -18.51 10.58 -4.39
N SER A 442 -18.82 11.09 -5.59
CA SER A 442 -18.74 12.52 -5.89
C SER A 442 -19.76 13.32 -5.08
N GLN A 443 -20.94 12.76 -4.79
CA GLN A 443 -21.92 13.36 -3.92
C GLN A 443 -21.43 13.39 -2.47
N ALA A 444 -20.93 12.26 -1.96
CA ALA A 444 -20.39 12.14 -0.61
C ALA A 444 -19.21 13.10 -0.38
N ALA A 445 -18.32 13.25 -1.36
CA ALA A 445 -17.21 14.21 -1.31
C ALA A 445 -17.69 15.66 -1.16
N ARG A 446 -18.69 16.07 -1.95
CA ARG A 446 -19.30 17.41 -1.81
C ARG A 446 -19.94 17.62 -0.44
N GLN A 447 -20.69 16.64 0.06
CA GLN A 447 -21.32 16.69 1.38
C GLN A 447 -20.29 16.80 2.50
N LEU A 448 -19.21 16.00 2.44
CA LEU A 448 -18.15 16.04 3.45
C LEU A 448 -17.51 17.44 3.55
N ILE A 449 -17.21 18.06 2.40
CA ILE A 449 -16.64 19.42 2.34
C ILE A 449 -17.64 20.47 2.83
N ALA A 450 -18.90 20.36 2.45
CA ALA A 450 -19.95 21.28 2.87
C ALA A 450 -20.33 21.14 4.36
N GLY A 451 -20.02 20.00 4.97
CA GLY A 451 -20.42 19.68 6.35
C GLY A 451 -21.89 19.25 6.48
N THR A 452 -22.41 18.59 5.44
CA THR A 452 -23.80 18.10 5.37
C THR A 452 -23.86 16.59 5.19
#